data_07cfaea3b5fc6e178d17d62f833342fe
#
_entry.id   07cfaea3b5fc6e178d17d62f833342fe
#
_cell.length_a   1.000
_cell.length_b   1.000
_cell.length_c   1.000
_cell.angle_alpha   90.00
_cell.angle_beta   90.00
_cell.angle_gamma   90.00
#
_symmetry.space_group_name_H-M   'P 1'
#
loop_
_entity.id
_entity.type
_entity.pdbx_description
1 polymer ?
#
loop_
_entity_poly.entity_id
_entity_poly.type
_entity_poly.pdbx_seq_one_letter_code
_entity_poly.pdbx_strand_id
1 'polypeptide(L)'
;MKGRKTNEKLVHALSEMKDIEYGVDSEIDNIHQRLKKGRDAFAKIYDLDVNVVAEISALDLEIKFYIKQLMEIAGSVAEATKSIHSASVDSTEVAAVVAERHEDLTNTIINVSEQSNSVYEKIDSSQQSLTEIRKLSENTIEVSEKMQSDMNQLSEIINHMNEVIVAINAISSQTNLLSLNASIEAARAGEAGRGFAVVADEIRSLADETKKLTDDMGSFVASVQSAAEESVNSVAGAIVSLEEVNTRIKEVWSLNEENQSHLAGITESISNLAAVSEEISSSMNEIEARASEIEESCQILKEDTGKLKDVGDNCSVSIKPIEAVEKKMDDVLVQMGAMSSDVFYAFSQKELTEQIDTAIQAHKNWVQKLETIIESQSIIPFQVDGNKCKFGHFFNSINPDNSAMKKVWNEIGEKHKNLHKMGAQVISAMFDEDYGKAKSIYKDVVSLSQDLMNQLEHIRSQIPQSSAK
;
A
#
# COMPACT_ATOMS: atom_id res chain seq x y z
N MET A 1 105.85 23.05 -4.86
CA MET A 1 105.17 22.49 -3.70
C MET A 1 103.75 23.13 -3.39
N LYS A 2 103.59 24.44 -3.61
CA LYS A 2 102.24 25.05 -3.33
C LYS A 2 101.10 24.52 -4.25
N GLY A 3 101.39 24.33 -5.54
CA GLY A 3 100.32 23.87 -6.48
C GLY A 3 99.81 22.43 -6.22
N ARG A 4 100.68 21.52 -5.74
CA ARG A 4 100.31 20.13 -5.45
C ARG A 4 99.35 20.01 -4.24
N LYS A 5 99.65 20.82 -3.16
CA LYS A 5 98.73 20.89 -2.00
C LYS A 5 97.39 21.50 -2.31
N THR A 6 97.35 22.42 -3.27
CA THR A 6 96.05 23.08 -3.75
C THR A 6 95.28 22.08 -4.54
N ASN A 7 95.85 21.30 -5.44
CA ASN A 7 95.18 20.26 -6.19
C ASN A 7 94.69 19.09 -5.28
N GLU A 8 95.43 18.70 -4.25
CA GLU A 8 95.00 17.69 -3.27
C GLU A 8 93.71 18.20 -2.50
N LYS A 9 93.70 19.45 -2.08
CA LYS A 9 92.51 20.05 -1.42
C LYS A 9 91.33 20.14 -2.35
N LEU A 10 91.55 20.48 -3.63
CA LEU A 10 90.52 20.56 -4.66
C LEU A 10 89.97 19.19 -5.00
N VAL A 11 90.85 18.16 -5.15
CA VAL A 11 90.39 16.77 -5.36
C VAL A 11 89.58 16.28 -4.17
N HIS A 12 90.04 16.62 -2.93
CA HIS A 12 89.32 16.30 -1.73
C HIS A 12 87.96 17.03 -1.63
N ALA A 13 87.88 18.31 -1.94
CA ALA A 13 86.57 19.05 -2.01
C ALA A 13 85.65 18.48 -3.07
N LEU A 14 86.14 18.08 -4.26
CA LEU A 14 85.40 17.38 -5.28
C LEU A 14 84.91 16.00 -4.82
N SER A 15 85.76 15.22 -4.19
CA SER A 15 85.35 13.88 -3.72
C SER A 15 84.30 13.89 -2.60
N GLU A 16 84.18 14.98 -1.85
CA GLU A 16 83.25 15.18 -0.78
C GLU A 16 82.09 16.12 -1.16
N MET A 17 82.01 16.57 -2.42
CA MET A 17 81.02 17.55 -2.93
C MET A 17 80.92 18.84 -2.09
N LYS A 18 82.03 19.20 -1.40
CA LYS A 18 82.07 20.45 -0.63
C LYS A 18 82.25 21.66 -1.55
N ASP A 19 81.84 22.82 -1.10
CA ASP A 19 82.00 24.07 -1.87
C ASP A 19 83.50 24.37 -2.02
N ILE A 20 83.97 24.80 -3.22
CA ILE A 20 85.32 25.09 -3.58
C ILE A 20 85.53 26.60 -3.39
N GLU A 21 86.62 26.93 -2.60
CA GLU A 21 87.00 28.30 -2.38
C GLU A 21 87.60 28.98 -3.66
N TYR A 22 87.47 30.28 -3.76
CA TYR A 22 87.79 31.12 -4.93
C TYR A 22 89.30 30.92 -5.37
N GLY A 23 89.54 30.84 -6.68
CA GLY A 23 90.84 30.76 -7.29
C GLY A 23 91.21 29.41 -7.91
N VAL A 24 90.21 28.62 -8.24
CA VAL A 24 90.32 27.31 -8.84
C VAL A 24 90.50 27.36 -10.33
N ASP A 25 91.14 26.33 -10.91
CA ASP A 25 91.20 26.08 -12.35
C ASP A 25 89.77 26.00 -12.91
N SER A 26 89.48 26.71 -14.00
CA SER A 26 88.15 26.85 -14.60
C SER A 26 87.57 25.51 -15.05
N GLU A 27 88.37 24.52 -15.40
CA GLU A 27 87.90 23.17 -15.77
C GLU A 27 87.44 22.39 -14.55
N ILE A 28 88.09 22.50 -13.44
CA ILE A 28 87.77 21.84 -12.18
C ILE A 28 86.41 22.42 -11.62
N ASP A 29 86.33 23.74 -11.66
CA ASP A 29 85.02 24.41 -11.26
C ASP A 29 83.89 24.01 -12.14
N ASN A 30 84.07 23.92 -13.48
CA ASN A 30 83.06 23.43 -14.40
C ASN A 30 82.67 21.99 -14.07
N ILE A 31 83.58 21.06 -13.79
CA ILE A 31 83.25 19.70 -13.39
C ILE A 31 82.47 19.70 -12.07
N HIS A 32 82.85 20.48 -11.08
CA HIS A 32 82.16 20.58 -9.80
C HIS A 32 80.72 21.08 -9.98
N GLN A 33 80.52 22.14 -10.76
CA GLN A 33 79.18 22.69 -11.05
C GLN A 33 78.32 21.67 -11.79
N ARG A 34 78.89 20.87 -12.71
CA ARG A 34 78.15 19.84 -13.42
C ARG A 34 77.78 18.71 -12.46
N LEU A 35 78.60 18.28 -11.57
CA LEU A 35 78.35 17.24 -10.52
C LEU A 35 77.22 17.75 -9.58
N LYS A 36 77.33 19.00 -9.11
CA LYS A 36 76.30 19.63 -8.26
C LYS A 36 74.92 19.68 -8.95
N LYS A 37 74.89 20.12 -10.24
CA LYS A 37 73.66 20.08 -11.03
C LYS A 37 73.09 18.67 -11.21
N GLY A 38 73.98 17.66 -11.38
CA GLY A 38 73.59 16.26 -11.46
C GLY A 38 72.92 15.75 -10.16
N ARG A 39 73.50 16.11 -9.02
CA ARG A 39 72.94 15.77 -7.69
C ARG A 39 71.55 16.43 -7.49
N ASP A 40 71.45 17.73 -7.77
CA ASP A 40 70.19 18.46 -7.63
C ASP A 40 69.09 17.93 -8.60
N ALA A 41 69.51 17.46 -9.79
CA ALA A 41 68.59 16.79 -10.73
C ALA A 41 68.16 15.43 -10.21
N PHE A 42 69.08 14.64 -9.62
CA PHE A 42 68.76 13.34 -9.00
C PHE A 42 67.76 13.49 -7.86
N ALA A 43 67.95 14.43 -6.94
CA ALA A 43 67.04 14.70 -5.84
C ALA A 43 65.62 15.07 -6.33
N LYS A 44 65.53 15.89 -7.41
CA LYS A 44 64.23 16.22 -8.03
C LYS A 44 63.55 15.01 -8.68
N ILE A 45 64.32 14.14 -9.37
CA ILE A 45 63.79 12.93 -9.98
C ILE A 45 63.29 11.99 -8.90
N TYR A 46 64.04 11.82 -7.81
CA TYR A 46 63.63 11.03 -6.66
C TYR A 46 62.31 11.52 -6.04
N ASP A 47 62.21 12.82 -5.76
CA ASP A 47 60.95 13.40 -5.22
C ASP A 47 59.77 13.23 -6.19
N LEU A 48 60.02 13.39 -7.49
CA LEU A 48 59.00 13.15 -8.50
C LEU A 48 58.55 11.70 -8.52
N ASP A 49 59.47 10.74 -8.42
CA ASP A 49 59.19 9.31 -8.41
C ASP A 49 58.38 8.89 -7.14
N VAL A 50 58.74 9.43 -5.97
CA VAL A 50 57.97 9.24 -4.72
C VAL A 50 56.52 9.75 -4.89
N ASN A 51 56.34 10.90 -5.55
CA ASN A 51 55.01 11.44 -5.79
C ASN A 51 54.19 10.56 -6.77
N VAL A 52 54.80 10.16 -7.89
CA VAL A 52 54.17 9.35 -8.91
C VAL A 52 53.75 7.98 -8.34
N VAL A 53 54.60 7.31 -7.60
CA VAL A 53 54.22 6.01 -7.03
C VAL A 53 53.11 6.13 -5.98
N ALA A 54 53.11 7.21 -5.18
CA ALA A 54 52.05 7.48 -4.22
C ALA A 54 50.70 7.80 -4.93
N GLU A 55 50.74 8.53 -6.04
CA GLU A 55 49.55 8.80 -6.88
C GLU A 55 49.02 7.51 -7.52
N ILE A 56 49.91 6.63 -8.01
CA ILE A 56 49.51 5.32 -8.56
C ILE A 56 48.88 4.46 -7.47
N SER A 57 49.43 4.43 -6.26
CA SER A 57 48.86 3.70 -5.13
C SER A 57 47.48 4.24 -4.72
N ALA A 58 47.27 5.57 -4.77
CA ALA A 58 45.98 6.20 -4.49
C ALA A 58 44.97 5.86 -5.57
N LEU A 59 45.34 5.89 -6.84
CA LEU A 59 44.50 5.52 -7.97
C LEU A 59 44.08 4.04 -7.91
N ASP A 60 44.99 3.14 -7.62
CA ASP A 60 44.69 1.70 -7.41
C ASP A 60 43.61 1.51 -6.31
N LEU A 61 43.79 2.20 -5.19
CA LEU A 61 42.84 2.16 -4.09
C LEU A 61 41.48 2.69 -4.47
N GLU A 62 41.40 3.84 -5.15
CA GLU A 62 40.13 4.45 -5.59
C GLU A 62 39.38 3.55 -6.57
N ILE A 63 40.06 3.00 -7.56
CA ILE A 63 39.44 2.11 -8.53
C ILE A 63 38.91 0.85 -7.83
N LYS A 64 39.65 0.21 -6.96
CA LYS A 64 39.22 -0.96 -6.19
C LYS A 64 37.98 -0.66 -5.33
N PHE A 65 37.95 0.51 -4.70
CA PHE A 65 36.84 0.95 -3.89
C PHE A 65 35.57 1.11 -4.72
N TYR A 66 35.62 1.80 -5.87
CA TYR A 66 34.49 2.01 -6.72
C TYR A 66 34.00 0.73 -7.42
N ILE A 67 34.90 -0.20 -7.77
CA ILE A 67 34.51 -1.50 -8.30
C ILE A 67 33.72 -2.26 -7.23
N LYS A 68 34.16 -2.26 -5.97
CA LYS A 68 33.42 -2.91 -4.89
C LYS A 68 32.01 -2.34 -4.74
N GLN A 69 31.87 -0.99 -4.72
CA GLN A 69 30.58 -0.34 -4.66
C GLN A 69 29.68 -0.70 -5.87
N LEU A 70 30.26 -0.73 -7.07
CA LEU A 70 29.52 -1.09 -8.29
C LEU A 70 28.97 -2.52 -8.21
N MET A 71 29.75 -3.46 -7.67
CA MET A 71 29.33 -4.86 -7.48
C MET A 71 28.22 -4.98 -6.41
N GLU A 72 28.31 -4.22 -5.34
CA GLU A 72 27.29 -4.16 -4.28
C GLU A 72 25.97 -3.60 -4.84
N ILE A 73 26.04 -2.50 -5.61
CA ILE A 73 24.85 -1.92 -6.29
C ILE A 73 24.25 -2.93 -7.27
N ALA A 74 25.05 -3.61 -8.08
CA ALA A 74 24.57 -4.63 -9.00
C ALA A 74 23.86 -5.78 -8.25
N GLY A 75 24.38 -6.19 -7.10
CA GLY A 75 23.74 -7.18 -6.24
C GLY A 75 22.36 -6.72 -5.73
N SER A 76 22.29 -5.48 -5.23
CA SER A 76 21.03 -4.90 -4.73
C SER A 76 19.99 -4.73 -5.83
N VAL A 77 20.39 -4.32 -7.04
CA VAL A 77 19.50 -4.22 -8.19
C VAL A 77 18.98 -5.60 -8.60
N ALA A 78 19.82 -6.64 -8.60
CA ALA A 78 19.40 -8.01 -8.91
C ALA A 78 18.35 -8.52 -7.92
N GLU A 79 18.52 -8.26 -6.62
CA GLU A 79 17.58 -8.64 -5.57
C GLU A 79 16.26 -7.87 -5.68
N ALA A 80 16.33 -6.55 -5.91
CA ALA A 80 15.15 -5.72 -6.15
C ALA A 80 14.37 -6.19 -7.38
N THR A 81 15.05 -6.52 -8.48
CA THR A 81 14.44 -7.05 -9.70
C THR A 81 13.69 -8.35 -9.44
N LYS A 82 14.27 -9.26 -8.65
CA LYS A 82 13.62 -10.52 -8.26
C LYS A 82 12.35 -10.25 -7.44
N SER A 83 12.39 -9.29 -6.51
CA SER A 83 11.24 -8.92 -5.69
C SER A 83 10.12 -8.30 -6.52
N ILE A 84 10.46 -7.42 -7.48
CA ILE A 84 9.51 -6.81 -8.42
C ILE A 84 8.84 -7.87 -9.29
N HIS A 85 9.62 -8.82 -9.84
CA HIS A 85 9.08 -9.93 -10.62
C HIS A 85 8.10 -10.78 -9.79
N SER A 86 8.44 -11.14 -8.55
CA SER A 86 7.53 -11.87 -7.66
C SER A 86 6.23 -11.10 -7.41
N ALA A 87 6.30 -9.81 -7.09
CA ALA A 87 5.13 -8.97 -6.86
C ALA A 87 4.26 -8.81 -8.13
N SER A 88 4.87 -8.83 -9.32
CA SER A 88 4.15 -8.81 -10.59
C SER A 88 3.37 -10.11 -10.82
N VAL A 89 3.99 -11.27 -10.55
CA VAL A 89 3.33 -12.58 -10.62
C VAL A 89 2.16 -12.65 -9.63
N ASP A 90 2.36 -12.24 -8.38
CA ASP A 90 1.30 -12.21 -7.36
C ASP A 90 0.14 -11.29 -7.81
N SER A 91 0.44 -10.15 -8.45
CA SER A 91 -0.57 -9.22 -8.97
C SER A 91 -1.40 -9.83 -10.09
N THR A 92 -0.78 -10.61 -11.00
CA THR A 92 -1.52 -11.32 -12.06
C THR A 92 -2.39 -12.45 -11.52
N GLU A 93 -1.94 -13.16 -10.47
CA GLU A 93 -2.75 -14.19 -9.80
C GLU A 93 -3.98 -13.56 -9.13
N VAL A 94 -3.80 -12.43 -8.42
CA VAL A 94 -4.92 -11.68 -7.84
C VAL A 94 -5.87 -11.19 -8.92
N ALA A 95 -5.36 -10.66 -10.04
CA ALA A 95 -6.19 -10.21 -11.16
C ALA A 95 -7.02 -11.35 -11.75
N ALA A 96 -6.46 -12.54 -11.88
CA ALA A 96 -7.19 -13.73 -12.35
C ALA A 96 -8.34 -14.11 -11.40
N VAL A 97 -8.12 -14.09 -10.08
CA VAL A 97 -9.17 -14.34 -9.09
C VAL A 97 -10.25 -13.28 -9.15
N VAL A 98 -9.88 -12.00 -9.30
CA VAL A 98 -10.85 -10.90 -9.45
C VAL A 98 -11.66 -11.05 -10.74
N ALA A 99 -11.05 -11.47 -11.85
CA ALA A 99 -11.74 -11.71 -13.11
C ALA A 99 -12.79 -12.83 -12.99
N GLU A 100 -12.47 -13.93 -12.28
CA GLU A 100 -13.43 -15.02 -11.99
C GLU A 100 -14.62 -14.49 -11.16
N ARG A 101 -14.35 -13.71 -10.10
CA ARG A 101 -15.40 -13.11 -9.27
C ARG A 101 -16.23 -12.06 -10.00
N HIS A 102 -15.63 -11.37 -10.95
CA HIS A 102 -16.28 -10.40 -11.80
C HIS A 102 -17.29 -11.09 -12.76
N GLU A 103 -16.97 -12.27 -13.28
CA GLU A 103 -17.93 -13.08 -14.06
C GLU A 103 -19.15 -13.48 -13.21
N ASP A 104 -18.94 -13.93 -11.97
CA ASP A 104 -20.01 -14.22 -11.01
C ASP A 104 -20.90 -12.99 -10.73
N LEU A 105 -20.27 -11.80 -10.57
CA LEU A 105 -20.96 -10.54 -10.36
C LEU A 105 -21.84 -10.19 -11.58
N THR A 106 -21.32 -10.31 -12.77
CA THR A 106 -22.04 -10.05 -14.02
C THR A 106 -23.27 -10.95 -14.15
N ASN A 107 -23.12 -12.24 -13.88
CA ASN A 107 -24.23 -13.18 -13.86
C ASN A 107 -25.27 -12.83 -12.79
N THR A 108 -24.83 -12.36 -11.63
CA THR A 108 -25.73 -11.91 -10.55
C THR A 108 -26.51 -10.67 -10.98
N ILE A 109 -25.89 -9.70 -11.64
CA ILE A 109 -26.54 -8.49 -12.19
C ILE A 109 -27.64 -8.87 -13.17
N ILE A 110 -27.36 -9.79 -14.10
CA ILE A 110 -28.36 -10.29 -15.08
C ILE A 110 -29.53 -10.94 -14.35
N ASN A 111 -29.29 -11.84 -13.42
CA ASN A 111 -30.33 -12.54 -12.68
C ASN A 111 -31.22 -11.57 -11.86
N VAL A 112 -30.60 -10.59 -11.17
CA VAL A 112 -31.37 -9.57 -10.41
C VAL A 112 -32.20 -8.70 -11.35
N SER A 113 -31.67 -8.36 -12.54
CA SER A 113 -32.43 -7.63 -13.57
C SER A 113 -33.68 -8.41 -14.06
N GLU A 114 -33.51 -9.69 -14.37
CA GLU A 114 -34.62 -10.57 -14.80
C GLU A 114 -35.65 -10.74 -13.69
N GLN A 115 -35.23 -10.93 -12.45
CA GLN A 115 -36.14 -11.03 -11.31
C GLN A 115 -36.87 -9.75 -11.07
N SER A 116 -36.24 -8.57 -11.19
CA SER A 116 -36.88 -7.26 -11.04
C SER A 116 -37.96 -7.05 -12.09
N ASN A 117 -37.70 -7.41 -13.35
CA ASN A 117 -38.68 -7.38 -14.40
C ASN A 117 -39.87 -8.30 -14.12
N SER A 118 -39.62 -9.53 -13.66
CA SER A 118 -40.67 -10.47 -13.29
C SER A 118 -41.57 -9.95 -12.13
N VAL A 119 -40.95 -9.30 -11.12
CA VAL A 119 -41.69 -8.69 -10.02
C VAL A 119 -42.55 -7.52 -10.53
N TYR A 120 -42.03 -6.70 -11.47
CA TYR A 120 -42.77 -5.61 -12.08
C TYR A 120 -44.03 -6.11 -12.79
N GLU A 121 -43.93 -7.17 -13.61
CA GLU A 121 -45.05 -7.82 -14.28
C GLU A 121 -46.07 -8.36 -13.28
N LYS A 122 -45.64 -8.93 -12.15
CA LYS A 122 -46.54 -9.42 -11.11
C LYS A 122 -47.28 -8.29 -10.40
N ILE A 123 -46.64 -7.15 -10.16
CA ILE A 123 -47.31 -5.97 -9.59
C ILE A 123 -48.37 -5.44 -10.53
N ASP A 124 -48.05 -5.34 -11.83
CA ASP A 124 -49.04 -4.91 -12.84
C ASP A 124 -50.25 -5.84 -12.87
N SER A 125 -50.06 -7.16 -12.92
CA SER A 125 -51.08 -8.17 -12.82
C SER A 125 -51.91 -8.07 -11.52
N SER A 126 -51.24 -7.80 -10.40
CA SER A 126 -51.91 -7.57 -9.10
C SER A 126 -52.81 -6.33 -9.13
N GLN A 127 -52.37 -5.22 -9.71
CA GLN A 127 -53.15 -4.01 -9.84
C GLN A 127 -54.39 -4.22 -10.72
N GLN A 128 -54.26 -4.99 -11.80
CA GLN A 128 -55.38 -5.38 -12.64
C GLN A 128 -56.42 -6.19 -11.83
N SER A 129 -55.95 -7.21 -11.10
CA SER A 129 -56.79 -8.06 -10.24
C SER A 129 -57.53 -7.26 -9.16
N LEU A 130 -56.79 -6.32 -8.48
CA LEU A 130 -57.43 -5.41 -7.51
C LEU A 130 -58.50 -4.53 -8.11
N THR A 131 -58.30 -4.07 -9.36
CA THR A 131 -59.32 -3.29 -10.09
C THR A 131 -60.56 -4.12 -10.34
N GLU A 132 -60.41 -5.38 -10.73
CA GLU A 132 -61.54 -6.30 -10.95
C GLU A 132 -62.25 -6.62 -9.64
N ILE A 133 -61.55 -6.90 -8.55
CA ILE A 133 -62.13 -7.17 -7.22
C ILE A 133 -62.93 -5.93 -6.73
N ARG A 134 -62.36 -4.74 -6.88
CA ARG A 134 -63.06 -3.49 -6.53
C ARG A 134 -64.34 -3.36 -7.28
N LYS A 135 -64.38 -3.56 -8.61
CA LYS A 135 -65.59 -3.51 -9.45
C LYS A 135 -66.60 -4.55 -9.02
N LEU A 136 -66.13 -5.76 -8.70
CA LEU A 136 -67.03 -6.82 -8.21
C LEU A 136 -67.64 -6.47 -6.84
N SER A 137 -66.82 -5.90 -5.93
CA SER A 137 -67.27 -5.44 -4.61
C SER A 137 -68.32 -4.30 -4.74
N GLU A 138 -68.05 -3.29 -5.59
CA GLU A 138 -68.95 -2.18 -5.86
C GLU A 138 -70.31 -2.70 -6.39
N ASN A 139 -70.32 -3.61 -7.38
CA ASN A 139 -71.50 -4.24 -7.91
C ASN A 139 -72.26 -5.08 -6.86
N THR A 140 -71.52 -5.77 -5.98
CA THR A 140 -72.14 -6.58 -4.92
C THR A 140 -72.73 -5.69 -3.84
N ILE A 141 -72.21 -4.52 -3.54
CA ILE A 141 -72.86 -3.50 -2.69
C ILE A 141 -74.15 -3.02 -3.30
N GLU A 142 -74.17 -2.64 -4.60
CA GLU A 142 -75.37 -2.19 -5.31
C GLU A 142 -76.50 -3.26 -5.25
N VAL A 143 -76.14 -4.53 -5.50
CA VAL A 143 -77.09 -5.65 -5.41
C VAL A 143 -77.59 -5.84 -3.96
N SER A 144 -76.71 -5.68 -2.97
CA SER A 144 -77.07 -5.80 -1.54
C SER A 144 -78.00 -4.64 -1.10
N GLU A 145 -77.74 -3.41 -1.54
CA GLU A 145 -78.61 -2.24 -1.28
C GLU A 145 -79.99 -2.46 -1.87
N LYS A 146 -80.09 -2.99 -3.12
CA LYS A 146 -81.35 -3.35 -3.73
C LYS A 146 -82.06 -4.44 -2.93
N MET A 147 -81.33 -5.50 -2.50
CA MET A 147 -81.93 -6.55 -1.67
C MET A 147 -82.50 -6.01 -0.35
N GLN A 148 -81.76 -5.07 0.29
CA GLN A 148 -82.22 -4.39 1.49
C GLN A 148 -83.55 -3.61 1.24
N SER A 149 -83.63 -2.91 0.08
CA SER A 149 -84.87 -2.23 -0.35
C SER A 149 -86.05 -3.21 -0.56
N ASP A 150 -85.77 -4.33 -1.24
CA ASP A 150 -86.74 -5.38 -1.49
C ASP A 150 -87.27 -6.01 -0.19
N MET A 151 -86.37 -6.24 0.79
CA MET A 151 -86.76 -6.75 2.13
C MET A 151 -87.54 -5.72 2.94
N ASN A 152 -87.22 -4.44 2.84
CA ASN A 152 -88.08 -3.39 3.46
C ASN A 152 -89.49 -3.36 2.87
N GLN A 153 -89.64 -3.48 1.53
CA GLN A 153 -90.99 -3.61 0.89
C GLN A 153 -91.71 -4.88 1.36
N LEU A 154 -90.98 -6.01 1.48
CA LEU A 154 -91.53 -7.23 2.02
C LEU A 154 -92.06 -7.04 3.47
N SER A 155 -91.31 -6.33 4.30
CA SER A 155 -91.73 -5.98 5.67
C SER A 155 -92.99 -5.13 5.69
N GLU A 156 -93.16 -4.16 4.77
CA GLU A 156 -94.39 -3.40 4.62
C GLU A 156 -95.63 -4.27 4.22
N ILE A 157 -95.40 -5.21 3.27
CA ILE A 157 -96.46 -6.16 2.85
C ILE A 157 -96.86 -7.06 4.02
N ILE A 158 -95.88 -7.56 4.82
CA ILE A 158 -96.13 -8.36 6.00
C ILE A 158 -96.94 -7.59 7.04
N ASN A 159 -96.58 -6.33 7.28
CA ASN A 159 -97.34 -5.49 8.21
C ASN A 159 -98.82 -5.32 7.75
N HIS A 160 -99.06 -5.10 6.43
CA HIS A 160 -100.40 -5.02 5.87
C HIS A 160 -101.18 -6.33 5.96
N MET A 161 -100.50 -7.50 5.73
CA MET A 161 -101.04 -8.81 5.95
C MET A 161 -101.48 -9.00 7.42
N ASN A 162 -100.69 -8.55 8.36
CA ASN A 162 -101.05 -8.62 9.79
C ASN A 162 -102.25 -7.79 10.14
N GLU A 163 -102.40 -6.59 9.54
CA GLU A 163 -103.63 -5.74 9.68
C GLU A 163 -104.83 -6.48 9.17
N VAL A 164 -104.76 -7.14 8.00
CA VAL A 164 -105.88 -7.90 7.39
C VAL A 164 -106.24 -9.09 8.26
N ILE A 165 -105.24 -9.84 8.83
CA ILE A 165 -105.48 -10.97 9.74
C ILE A 165 -106.24 -10.48 10.99
N VAL A 166 -105.79 -9.36 11.59
CA VAL A 166 -106.45 -8.77 12.77
C VAL A 166 -107.88 -8.39 12.43
N ALA A 167 -108.16 -7.80 11.25
CA ALA A 167 -109.50 -7.46 10.83
C ALA A 167 -110.39 -8.70 10.61
N ILE A 168 -109.85 -9.77 9.97
CA ILE A 168 -110.61 -11.04 9.77
C ILE A 168 -110.90 -11.72 11.13
N ASN A 169 -109.96 -11.71 12.07
CA ASN A 169 -110.16 -12.24 13.40
C ASN A 169 -111.22 -11.50 14.19
N ALA A 170 -111.27 -10.15 14.03
CA ALA A 170 -112.33 -9.31 14.58
C ALA A 170 -113.72 -9.66 13.97
N ILE A 171 -113.81 -9.80 12.65
CA ILE A 171 -115.05 -10.19 11.94
C ILE A 171 -115.46 -11.57 12.38
N SER A 172 -114.57 -12.57 12.45
CA SER A 172 -114.85 -13.92 12.90
C SER A 172 -115.39 -13.91 14.33
N SER A 173 -114.74 -13.15 15.23
CA SER A 173 -115.19 -13.00 16.63
C SER A 173 -116.55 -12.37 16.74
N GLN A 174 -116.87 -11.37 15.88
CA GLN A 174 -118.19 -10.74 15.81
C GLN A 174 -119.21 -11.70 15.23
N THR A 175 -118.86 -12.47 14.18
CA THR A 175 -119.71 -13.51 13.61
C THR A 175 -120.08 -14.59 14.59
N ASN A 176 -119.02 -15.02 15.38
CA ASN A 176 -119.23 -16.01 16.49
C ASN A 176 -120.20 -15.50 17.56
N LEU A 177 -120.13 -14.22 17.92
CA LEU A 177 -121.05 -13.59 18.86
C LEU A 177 -122.50 -13.43 18.24
N LEU A 178 -122.60 -13.09 16.95
CA LEU A 178 -123.83 -12.97 16.24
C LEU A 178 -124.50 -14.36 16.12
N SER A 179 -123.77 -15.37 15.77
CA SER A 179 -124.31 -16.74 15.65
C SER A 179 -124.71 -17.31 17.03
N LEU A 180 -123.90 -17.01 18.12
CA LEU A 180 -124.34 -17.36 19.47
C LEU A 180 -125.70 -16.70 19.82
N ASN A 181 -125.86 -15.41 19.57
CA ASN A 181 -127.07 -14.71 19.82
C ASN A 181 -128.23 -15.29 19.00
N ALA A 182 -127.97 -15.67 17.74
CA ALA A 182 -128.95 -16.30 16.86
C ALA A 182 -129.33 -17.75 17.39
N SER A 183 -128.36 -18.52 17.82
CA SER A 183 -128.62 -19.83 18.44
C SER A 183 -129.43 -19.72 19.74
N ILE A 184 -129.18 -18.69 20.55
CA ILE A 184 -129.95 -18.40 21.77
C ILE A 184 -131.37 -18.05 21.40
N GLU A 185 -131.67 -17.15 20.42
CA GLU A 185 -132.96 -16.76 20.06
C GLU A 185 -133.76 -17.87 19.33
N ALA A 186 -133.03 -18.68 18.51
CA ALA A 186 -133.62 -19.92 17.92
C ALA A 186 -134.00 -20.93 18.96
N ALA A 187 -133.26 -21.15 20.05
CA ALA A 187 -133.64 -21.99 21.19
C ALA A 187 -134.85 -21.42 21.93
N ARG A 188 -134.96 -20.10 22.01
CA ARG A 188 -136.05 -19.37 22.63
C ARG A 188 -137.38 -19.52 21.86
N ALA A 189 -137.33 -19.73 20.49
CA ALA A 189 -138.46 -19.97 19.66
C ALA A 189 -139.03 -21.41 19.69
N GLY A 190 -138.42 -22.30 20.41
CA GLY A 190 -138.79 -23.69 20.63
C GLY A 190 -138.82 -24.52 19.31
N GLU A 191 -139.79 -25.36 19.10
CA GLU A 191 -140.00 -26.20 17.88
C GLU A 191 -139.83 -25.43 16.56
N ALA A 192 -140.43 -24.15 16.48
CA ALA A 192 -140.42 -23.34 15.29
C ALA A 192 -138.97 -22.81 14.93
N GLY A 193 -138.04 -22.74 15.92
CA GLY A 193 -136.62 -22.23 15.72
C GLY A 193 -135.59 -23.32 15.43
N ARG A 194 -136.00 -24.58 15.39
CA ARG A 194 -135.04 -25.74 15.33
C ARG A 194 -134.16 -25.73 14.09
N GLY A 195 -134.72 -25.37 12.88
CA GLY A 195 -133.89 -25.23 11.67
C GLY A 195 -132.91 -24.03 11.71
N PHE A 196 -133.38 -22.91 12.36
CA PHE A 196 -132.50 -21.74 12.56
C PHE A 196 -131.34 -22.00 13.57
N ALA A 197 -131.64 -22.82 14.60
CA ALA A 197 -130.62 -23.19 15.56
C ALA A 197 -129.47 -23.97 14.92
N VAL A 198 -129.76 -24.94 14.02
CA VAL A 198 -128.70 -25.69 13.30
C VAL A 198 -127.86 -24.78 12.41
N VAL A 199 -128.53 -23.83 11.69
CA VAL A 199 -127.81 -22.86 10.82
C VAL A 199 -126.93 -21.94 11.70
N ALA A 200 -127.47 -21.48 12.83
CA ALA A 200 -126.68 -20.63 13.76
C ALA A 200 -125.44 -21.37 14.40
N ASP A 201 -125.63 -22.64 14.78
CA ASP A 201 -124.56 -23.46 15.27
C ASP A 201 -123.49 -23.75 14.18
N GLU A 202 -123.92 -23.97 12.91
CA GLU A 202 -123.02 -24.13 11.77
C GLU A 202 -122.26 -22.82 11.47
N ILE A 203 -122.90 -21.64 11.50
CA ILE A 203 -122.24 -20.36 11.36
C ILE A 203 -121.26 -20.13 12.52
N ARG A 204 -121.60 -20.52 13.71
CA ARG A 204 -120.71 -20.44 14.88
C ARG A 204 -119.48 -21.34 14.69
N SER A 205 -119.66 -22.60 14.24
CA SER A 205 -118.55 -23.51 13.96
C SER A 205 -117.63 -22.97 12.87
N LEU A 206 -118.20 -22.42 11.79
CA LEU A 206 -117.40 -21.74 10.74
C LEU A 206 -116.65 -20.49 11.24
N ALA A 207 -117.23 -19.73 12.16
CA ALA A 207 -116.59 -18.58 12.76
C ALA A 207 -115.37 -19.03 13.67
N ASP A 208 -115.64 -20.08 14.49
CA ASP A 208 -114.48 -20.61 15.33
C ASP A 208 -113.45 -21.24 14.47
N GLU A 209 -113.73 -21.96 13.38
CA GLU A 209 -112.79 -22.44 12.40
C GLU A 209 -112.01 -21.32 11.68
N THR A 210 -112.75 -20.27 11.24
CA THR A 210 -112.12 -19.07 10.65
C THR A 210 -111.16 -18.39 11.62
N LYS A 211 -111.53 -18.28 12.92
CA LYS A 211 -110.67 -17.71 13.96
C LYS A 211 -109.40 -18.53 14.14
N LYS A 212 -109.51 -19.86 14.19
CA LYS A 212 -108.37 -20.76 14.31
C LYS A 212 -107.40 -20.60 13.11
N LEU A 213 -107.95 -20.58 11.90
CA LEU A 213 -107.17 -20.34 10.68
C LEU A 213 -106.47 -18.97 10.67
N THR A 214 -107.11 -17.93 11.19
CA THR A 214 -106.51 -16.60 11.30
C THR A 214 -105.41 -16.56 12.38
N ASP A 215 -105.58 -17.29 13.50
CA ASP A 215 -104.48 -17.42 14.53
C ASP A 215 -103.29 -18.17 13.99
N ASP A 216 -103.50 -19.29 13.23
CA ASP A 216 -102.46 -20.02 12.53
C ASP A 216 -101.77 -19.14 11.47
N MET A 217 -102.57 -18.34 10.65
CA MET A 217 -102.02 -17.37 9.70
C MET A 217 -101.15 -16.28 10.43
N GLY A 218 -101.61 -15.78 11.59
CA GLY A 218 -100.84 -14.82 12.39
C GLY A 218 -99.46 -15.34 12.83
N SER A 219 -99.47 -16.60 13.25
CA SER A 219 -98.22 -17.27 13.62
C SER A 219 -97.24 -17.46 12.43
N PHE A 220 -97.83 -17.77 11.23
CA PHE A 220 -97.04 -17.91 10.02
C PHE A 220 -96.50 -16.54 9.57
N VAL A 221 -97.33 -15.48 9.57
CA VAL A 221 -96.88 -14.11 9.23
C VAL A 221 -95.75 -13.62 10.19
N ALA A 222 -95.91 -13.87 11.47
CA ALA A 222 -94.86 -13.53 12.44
C ALA A 222 -93.53 -14.27 12.14
N SER A 223 -93.59 -15.54 11.73
CA SER A 223 -92.41 -16.29 11.30
C SER A 223 -91.71 -15.70 10.05
N VAL A 224 -92.58 -15.28 9.06
CA VAL A 224 -92.07 -14.63 7.83
C VAL A 224 -91.46 -13.28 8.17
N GLN A 225 -92.05 -12.52 9.10
CA GLN A 225 -91.54 -11.23 9.56
C GLN A 225 -90.11 -11.43 10.22
N SER A 226 -89.99 -12.39 11.11
CA SER A 226 -88.69 -12.71 11.76
C SER A 226 -87.65 -13.06 10.73
N ALA A 227 -87.96 -13.89 9.73
CA ALA A 227 -87.05 -14.28 8.66
C ALA A 227 -86.67 -13.06 7.75
N ALA A 228 -87.59 -12.14 7.51
CA ALA A 228 -87.31 -10.91 6.75
C ALA A 228 -86.35 -9.98 7.54
N GLU A 229 -86.58 -9.80 8.85
CA GLU A 229 -85.70 -8.98 9.69
C GLU A 229 -84.31 -9.59 9.79
N GLU A 230 -84.19 -10.91 9.91
CA GLU A 230 -82.92 -11.60 9.91
C GLU A 230 -82.17 -11.40 8.56
N SER A 231 -82.89 -11.45 7.45
CA SER A 231 -82.40 -11.19 6.10
C SER A 231 -81.85 -9.77 5.96
N VAL A 232 -82.56 -8.76 6.47
CA VAL A 232 -82.12 -7.34 6.47
C VAL A 232 -80.79 -7.19 7.24
N ASN A 233 -80.71 -7.80 8.41
CA ASN A 233 -79.47 -7.74 9.24
C ASN A 233 -78.35 -8.41 8.52
N SER A 234 -78.59 -9.54 7.85
CA SER A 234 -77.53 -10.27 7.12
C SER A 234 -77.01 -9.48 5.92
N VAL A 235 -77.91 -8.82 5.19
CA VAL A 235 -77.59 -7.91 4.06
C VAL A 235 -76.78 -6.70 4.56
N ALA A 236 -77.16 -6.07 5.66
CA ALA A 236 -76.45 -4.96 6.25
C ALA A 236 -75.05 -5.37 6.65
N GLY A 237 -74.89 -6.55 7.29
CA GLY A 237 -73.56 -7.12 7.64
C GLY A 237 -72.71 -7.38 6.39
N ALA A 238 -73.28 -7.84 5.28
CA ALA A 238 -72.54 -8.04 4.02
C ALA A 238 -72.04 -6.73 3.43
N ILE A 239 -72.87 -5.63 3.45
CA ILE A 239 -72.46 -4.29 2.97
C ILE A 239 -71.23 -3.81 3.78
N VAL A 240 -71.30 -3.87 5.10
CA VAL A 240 -70.16 -3.46 5.97
C VAL A 240 -68.90 -4.27 5.65
N SER A 241 -69.02 -5.58 5.45
CA SER A 241 -67.87 -6.43 5.09
C SER A 241 -67.23 -6.07 3.74
N LEU A 242 -68.11 -5.70 2.75
CA LEU A 242 -67.66 -5.24 1.42
C LEU A 242 -66.92 -3.87 1.48
N GLU A 243 -67.41 -2.95 2.34
CA GLU A 243 -66.71 -1.67 2.59
C GLU A 243 -65.33 -1.89 3.19
N GLU A 244 -65.23 -2.85 4.11
CA GLU A 244 -63.89 -3.26 4.64
C GLU A 244 -63.01 -3.84 3.53
N VAL A 245 -63.52 -4.69 2.66
CA VAL A 245 -62.78 -5.21 1.48
C VAL A 245 -62.30 -4.07 0.61
N ASN A 246 -63.14 -3.06 0.31
CA ASN A 246 -62.73 -1.90 -0.47
C ASN A 246 -61.62 -1.07 0.21
N THR A 247 -61.64 -0.99 1.52
CA THR A 247 -60.54 -0.35 2.30
C THR A 247 -59.25 -1.14 2.16
N ARG A 248 -59.28 -2.44 2.29
CA ARG A 248 -58.13 -3.32 2.12
C ARG A 248 -57.55 -3.27 0.69
N ILE A 249 -58.39 -3.18 -0.32
CA ILE A 249 -57.97 -3.00 -1.71
C ILE A 249 -57.15 -1.73 -1.86
N LYS A 250 -57.55 -0.59 -1.25
CA LYS A 250 -56.80 0.67 -1.29
C LYS A 250 -55.42 0.54 -0.61
N GLU A 251 -55.39 -0.15 0.53
CA GLU A 251 -54.10 -0.41 1.24
C GLU A 251 -53.15 -1.22 0.35
N VAL A 252 -53.61 -2.32 -0.24
CA VAL A 252 -52.78 -3.15 -1.14
C VAL A 252 -52.35 -2.39 -2.39
N TRP A 253 -53.24 -1.52 -2.91
CA TRP A 253 -52.92 -0.65 -4.05
C TRP A 253 -51.72 0.27 -3.72
N SER A 254 -51.78 0.95 -2.57
CA SER A 254 -50.72 1.83 -2.10
C SER A 254 -49.37 1.06 -1.90
N LEU A 255 -49.43 -0.16 -1.36
CA LEU A 255 -48.24 -1.02 -1.24
C LEU A 255 -47.64 -1.42 -2.59
N ASN A 256 -48.50 -1.64 -3.60
CA ASN A 256 -48.04 -1.93 -4.96
C ASN A 256 -47.34 -0.72 -5.61
N GLU A 257 -47.82 0.51 -5.38
CA GLU A 257 -47.16 1.74 -5.83
C GLU A 257 -45.78 1.92 -5.16
N GLU A 258 -45.71 1.67 -3.85
CA GLU A 258 -44.45 1.71 -3.12
C GLU A 258 -43.45 0.65 -3.65
N ASN A 259 -43.91 -0.57 -3.91
CA ASN A 259 -43.12 -1.63 -4.52
C ASN A 259 -42.60 -1.26 -5.92
N GLN A 260 -43.38 -0.58 -6.75
CA GLN A 260 -42.93 -0.06 -8.05
C GLN A 260 -41.81 0.97 -7.88
N SER A 261 -41.90 1.86 -6.89
CA SER A 261 -40.87 2.84 -6.58
C SER A 261 -39.55 2.14 -6.13
N HIS A 262 -39.66 1.12 -5.29
CA HIS A 262 -38.50 0.32 -4.87
C HIS A 262 -37.87 -0.41 -6.04
N LEU A 263 -38.62 -0.98 -6.95
CA LEU A 263 -38.09 -1.62 -8.15
C LEU A 263 -37.39 -0.64 -9.08
N ALA A 264 -37.87 0.60 -9.20
CA ALA A 264 -37.17 1.64 -9.96
C ALA A 264 -35.79 1.92 -9.36
N GLY A 265 -35.65 2.03 -8.01
CA GLY A 265 -34.37 2.17 -7.32
C GLY A 265 -33.45 0.96 -7.48
N ILE A 266 -34.02 -0.27 -7.51
CA ILE A 266 -33.23 -1.49 -7.80
C ILE A 266 -32.68 -1.45 -9.23
N THR A 267 -33.50 -1.04 -10.21
CA THR A 267 -33.08 -0.94 -11.62
C THR A 267 -31.97 0.07 -11.80
N GLU A 268 -32.05 1.22 -11.12
CA GLU A 268 -30.95 2.21 -11.11
C GLU A 268 -29.65 1.61 -10.49
N SER A 269 -29.79 0.89 -9.38
CA SER A 269 -28.67 0.22 -8.74
C SER A 269 -28.02 -0.84 -9.64
N ILE A 270 -28.80 -1.60 -10.38
CA ILE A 270 -28.33 -2.56 -11.38
C ILE A 270 -27.57 -1.85 -12.50
N SER A 271 -28.02 -0.72 -12.99
CA SER A 271 -27.35 0.07 -14.02
C SER A 271 -25.98 0.57 -13.51
N ASN A 272 -25.92 1.06 -12.28
CA ASN A 272 -24.67 1.49 -11.66
C ASN A 272 -23.71 0.32 -11.45
N LEU A 273 -24.20 -0.84 -11.02
CA LEU A 273 -23.38 -2.05 -10.89
C LEU A 273 -22.85 -2.53 -12.25
N ALA A 274 -23.61 -2.43 -13.31
CA ALA A 274 -23.15 -2.76 -14.66
C ALA A 274 -22.00 -1.84 -15.11
N ALA A 275 -22.10 -0.52 -14.84
CA ALA A 275 -21.04 0.43 -15.14
C ALA A 275 -19.75 0.14 -14.33
N VAL A 276 -19.87 -0.15 -13.04
CA VAL A 276 -18.73 -0.57 -12.18
C VAL A 276 -18.12 -1.89 -12.68
N SER A 277 -18.95 -2.81 -13.16
CA SER A 277 -18.50 -4.07 -13.74
C SER A 277 -17.65 -3.85 -15.00
N GLU A 278 -18.04 -2.93 -15.89
CA GLU A 278 -17.23 -2.56 -17.06
C GLU A 278 -15.89 -1.93 -16.65
N GLU A 279 -15.86 -1.08 -15.61
CA GLU A 279 -14.66 -0.45 -15.09
C GLU A 279 -13.70 -1.50 -14.49
N ILE A 280 -14.22 -2.49 -13.73
CA ILE A 280 -13.42 -3.62 -13.22
C ILE A 280 -12.78 -4.41 -14.36
N SER A 281 -13.55 -4.75 -15.40
CA SER A 281 -13.02 -5.48 -16.57
C SER A 281 -11.90 -4.71 -17.26
N SER A 282 -12.07 -3.40 -17.46
CA SER A 282 -11.02 -2.53 -18.03
C SER A 282 -9.77 -2.49 -17.15
N SER A 283 -9.94 -2.40 -15.83
CA SER A 283 -8.84 -2.38 -14.87
C SER A 283 -8.04 -3.69 -14.86
N MET A 284 -8.72 -4.85 -15.00
CA MET A 284 -8.04 -6.15 -15.11
C MET A 284 -7.17 -6.23 -16.36
N ASN A 285 -7.67 -5.80 -17.51
CA ASN A 285 -6.90 -5.75 -18.74
C ASN A 285 -5.66 -4.81 -18.61
N GLU A 286 -5.80 -3.70 -17.91
CA GLU A 286 -4.67 -2.79 -17.64
C GLU A 286 -3.63 -3.43 -16.71
N ILE A 287 -4.05 -4.16 -15.67
CA ILE A 287 -3.13 -4.90 -14.78
C ILE A 287 -2.34 -5.95 -15.58
N GLU A 288 -2.98 -6.70 -16.45
CA GLU A 288 -2.33 -7.71 -17.29
C GLU A 288 -1.29 -7.08 -18.23
N ALA A 289 -1.65 -5.97 -18.89
CA ALA A 289 -0.72 -5.23 -19.75
C ALA A 289 0.49 -4.70 -18.98
N ARG A 290 0.26 -4.08 -17.80
CA ARG A 290 1.34 -3.57 -16.93
C ARG A 290 2.22 -4.70 -16.39
N ALA A 291 1.67 -5.85 -16.03
CA ALA A 291 2.44 -7.00 -15.59
C ALA A 291 3.39 -7.50 -16.69
N SER A 292 2.93 -7.49 -17.95
CA SER A 292 3.78 -7.83 -19.11
C SER A 292 4.91 -6.81 -19.32
N GLU A 293 4.65 -5.50 -19.16
CA GLU A 293 5.68 -4.46 -19.24
C GLU A 293 6.72 -4.59 -18.10
N ILE A 294 6.27 -4.95 -16.90
CA ILE A 294 7.14 -5.20 -15.74
C ILE A 294 8.04 -6.41 -16.01
N GLU A 295 7.51 -7.48 -16.57
CA GLU A 295 8.30 -8.67 -16.93
C GLU A 295 9.41 -8.33 -17.93
N GLU A 296 9.10 -7.58 -19.00
CA GLU A 296 10.10 -7.09 -19.96
C GLU A 296 11.16 -6.22 -19.25
N SER A 297 10.73 -5.30 -18.39
CA SER A 297 11.64 -4.44 -17.62
C SER A 297 12.54 -5.23 -16.67
N CYS A 298 12.02 -6.26 -16.01
CA CYS A 298 12.79 -7.17 -15.16
C CYS A 298 13.83 -7.96 -15.98
N GLN A 299 13.49 -8.39 -17.19
CA GLN A 299 14.43 -9.07 -18.06
C GLN A 299 15.57 -8.16 -18.51
N ILE A 300 15.28 -6.91 -18.86
CA ILE A 300 16.30 -5.89 -19.20
C ILE A 300 17.21 -5.62 -18.00
N LEU A 301 16.63 -5.39 -16.80
CA LEU A 301 17.40 -5.15 -15.57
C LEU A 301 18.31 -6.33 -15.22
N LYS A 302 17.85 -7.54 -15.40
CA LYS A 302 18.64 -8.75 -15.18
C LYS A 302 19.84 -8.82 -16.14
N GLU A 303 19.63 -8.49 -17.42
CA GLU A 303 20.70 -8.45 -18.42
C GLU A 303 21.71 -7.35 -18.12
N ASP A 304 21.24 -6.13 -17.78
CA ASP A 304 22.11 -4.99 -17.46
C ASP A 304 22.88 -5.21 -16.17
N THR A 305 22.29 -5.86 -15.16
CA THR A 305 22.99 -6.28 -13.94
C THR A 305 24.09 -7.29 -14.25
N GLY A 306 23.84 -8.22 -15.18
CA GLY A 306 24.86 -9.14 -15.70
C GLY A 306 26.01 -8.38 -16.35
N LYS A 307 25.74 -7.42 -17.22
CA LYS A 307 26.76 -6.56 -17.87
C LYS A 307 27.56 -5.74 -16.84
N LEU A 308 26.88 -5.18 -15.82
CA LEU A 308 27.56 -4.46 -14.74
C LEU A 308 28.56 -5.35 -13.97
N LYS A 309 28.19 -6.60 -13.71
CA LYS A 309 29.09 -7.56 -13.08
C LYS A 309 30.29 -7.86 -13.97
N ASP A 310 30.06 -8.11 -15.25
CA ASP A 310 31.14 -8.35 -16.22
C ASP A 310 32.10 -7.15 -16.32
N VAL A 311 31.56 -5.92 -16.29
CA VAL A 311 32.38 -4.69 -16.26
C VAL A 311 33.20 -4.62 -14.99
N GLY A 312 32.61 -4.92 -13.81
CA GLY A 312 33.31 -4.96 -12.53
C GLY A 312 34.46 -5.98 -12.54
N ASP A 313 34.21 -7.19 -13.04
CA ASP A 313 35.22 -8.24 -13.15
C ASP A 313 36.34 -7.84 -14.13
N ASN A 314 36.01 -7.26 -15.28
CA ASN A 314 36.97 -6.75 -16.24
C ASN A 314 37.81 -5.59 -15.68
N CYS A 315 37.21 -4.66 -14.94
CA CYS A 315 37.93 -3.59 -14.24
C CYS A 315 38.92 -4.16 -13.21
N SER A 316 38.51 -5.20 -12.46
CA SER A 316 39.39 -5.90 -11.51
C SER A 316 40.64 -6.53 -12.17
N VAL A 317 40.48 -7.04 -13.40
CA VAL A 317 41.58 -7.54 -14.21
C VAL A 317 42.46 -6.39 -14.72
N SER A 318 41.86 -5.28 -15.11
CA SER A 318 42.53 -4.11 -15.66
C SER A 318 43.39 -3.35 -14.63
N ILE A 319 43.21 -3.56 -13.33
CA ILE A 319 44.03 -2.99 -12.26
C ILE A 319 45.40 -3.67 -12.15
N LYS A 320 45.54 -4.96 -12.48
CA LYS A 320 46.81 -5.70 -12.36
C LYS A 320 48.00 -5.02 -13.04
N PRO A 321 47.88 -4.44 -14.25
CA PRO A 321 48.97 -3.64 -14.83
C PRO A 321 49.38 -2.43 -13.98
N ILE A 322 48.42 -1.77 -13.30
CA ILE A 322 48.67 -0.62 -12.42
C ILE A 322 49.50 -1.07 -11.22
N GLU A 323 49.16 -2.17 -10.55
CA GLU A 323 49.93 -2.80 -9.50
C GLU A 323 51.35 -3.17 -9.95
N ALA A 324 51.49 -3.67 -11.18
CA ALA A 324 52.78 -3.99 -11.74
C ALA A 324 53.65 -2.75 -12.01
N VAL A 325 53.05 -1.63 -12.41
CA VAL A 325 53.75 -0.34 -12.57
C VAL A 325 54.16 0.20 -11.21
N GLU A 326 53.25 0.23 -10.22
CA GLU A 326 53.52 0.62 -8.85
C GLU A 326 54.75 -0.10 -8.31
N LYS A 327 54.80 -1.44 -8.42
CA LYS A 327 55.95 -2.24 -7.98
C LYS A 327 57.23 -1.88 -8.69
N LYS A 328 57.20 -1.62 -10.00
CA LYS A 328 58.41 -1.20 -10.74
C LYS A 328 58.92 0.17 -10.29
N MET A 329 58.03 1.10 -9.98
CA MET A 329 58.39 2.40 -9.46
C MET A 329 58.98 2.29 -8.05
N ASP A 330 58.43 1.43 -7.18
CA ASP A 330 59.01 1.10 -5.89
C ASP A 330 60.44 0.55 -6.03
N ASP A 331 60.64 -0.38 -6.98
CA ASP A 331 62.00 -0.96 -7.23
C ASP A 331 62.96 0.15 -7.70
N VAL A 332 62.54 1.13 -8.48
CA VAL A 332 63.33 2.31 -8.88
C VAL A 332 63.64 3.18 -7.67
N LEU A 333 62.66 3.48 -6.83
CA LEU A 333 62.85 4.23 -5.59
C LEU A 333 63.87 3.59 -4.66
N VAL A 334 63.82 2.28 -4.46
CA VAL A 334 64.78 1.53 -3.63
C VAL A 334 66.20 1.65 -4.20
N GLN A 335 66.37 1.56 -5.52
CA GLN A 335 67.66 1.76 -6.19
C GLN A 335 68.17 3.19 -6.02
N MET A 336 67.31 4.17 -6.23
CA MET A 336 67.67 5.58 -6.04
C MET A 336 68.00 5.89 -4.57
N GLY A 337 67.21 5.32 -3.62
CA GLY A 337 67.53 5.41 -2.19
C GLY A 337 68.87 4.81 -1.82
N ALA A 338 69.23 3.65 -2.39
CA ALA A 338 70.57 3.07 -2.22
C ALA A 338 71.66 3.97 -2.79
N MET A 339 71.43 4.64 -3.93
CA MET A 339 72.41 5.61 -4.49
C MET A 339 72.55 6.84 -3.60
N SER A 340 71.57 7.23 -2.81
CA SER A 340 71.70 8.40 -1.92
C SER A 340 72.69 8.24 -0.78
N SER A 341 73.19 7.02 -0.53
CA SER A 341 74.29 6.76 0.38
C SER A 341 75.66 7.24 -0.16
N ASP A 342 75.74 7.40 -1.50
CA ASP A 342 76.94 7.99 -2.12
C ASP A 342 76.86 9.51 -2.05
N VAL A 343 77.97 10.14 -1.73
CA VAL A 343 78.11 11.60 -1.56
C VAL A 343 77.67 12.39 -2.80
N PHE A 344 77.83 11.80 -4.00
CA PHE A 344 77.42 12.42 -5.26
C PHE A 344 75.87 12.46 -5.49
N TYR A 345 75.13 11.61 -4.78
CA TYR A 345 73.70 11.47 -4.84
C TYR A 345 73.03 11.76 -3.49
N ALA A 346 73.78 12.06 -2.45
CA ALA A 346 73.30 12.33 -1.12
C ALA A 346 72.35 13.54 -1.12
N PHE A 347 71.20 13.40 -0.46
CA PHE A 347 70.26 14.49 -0.28
C PHE A 347 70.90 15.63 0.54
N SER A 348 70.66 16.84 0.15
CA SER A 348 71.01 18.01 0.94
C SER A 348 70.19 18.05 2.23
N GLN A 349 70.68 18.76 3.23
CA GLN A 349 69.92 19.00 4.48
C GLN A 349 68.54 19.61 4.24
N LYS A 350 68.44 20.50 3.25
CA LYS A 350 67.19 21.14 2.85
C LYS A 350 66.21 20.11 2.29
N GLU A 351 66.65 19.24 1.39
CA GLU A 351 65.80 18.22 0.74
C GLU A 351 65.32 17.20 1.78
N LEU A 352 66.13 16.73 2.72
CA LEU A 352 65.73 15.86 3.81
C LEU A 352 64.69 16.54 4.73
N THR A 353 64.90 17.82 5.04
CA THR A 353 63.94 18.60 5.84
C THR A 353 62.60 18.71 5.14
N GLU A 354 62.59 19.03 3.84
CA GLU A 354 61.38 19.13 3.01
C GLU A 354 60.62 17.77 2.94
N GLN A 355 61.33 16.65 2.85
CA GLN A 355 60.70 15.32 2.87
C GLN A 355 60.04 15.00 4.21
N ILE A 356 60.69 15.35 5.35
CA ILE A 356 60.12 15.15 6.70
C ILE A 356 58.92 16.07 6.90
N ASP A 357 58.96 17.34 6.47
CA ASP A 357 57.83 18.27 6.53
C ASP A 357 56.66 17.75 5.73
N THR A 358 56.91 17.23 4.54
CA THR A 358 55.91 16.61 3.68
C THR A 358 55.26 15.39 4.35
N ALA A 359 56.07 14.53 5.00
CA ALA A 359 55.58 13.39 5.75
C ALA A 359 54.66 13.79 6.92
N ILE A 360 55.09 14.79 7.71
CA ILE A 360 54.30 15.31 8.83
C ILE A 360 52.93 15.83 8.33
N GLN A 361 52.95 16.63 7.25
CA GLN A 361 51.72 17.15 6.69
C GLN A 361 50.82 16.07 6.11
N ALA A 362 51.37 15.07 5.43
CA ALA A 362 50.64 13.93 4.90
C ALA A 362 49.94 13.14 6.01
N HIS A 363 50.60 12.91 7.16
CA HIS A 363 49.95 12.23 8.30
C HIS A 363 48.86 13.07 8.95
N LYS A 364 49.03 14.38 9.09
CA LYS A 364 47.96 15.27 9.57
C LYS A 364 46.74 15.20 8.69
N ASN A 365 46.90 15.27 7.37
CA ASN A 365 45.83 15.16 6.40
C ASN A 365 45.15 13.78 6.44
N TRP A 366 45.94 12.70 6.65
CA TRP A 366 45.45 11.34 6.76
C TRP A 366 44.54 11.18 8.00
N VAL A 367 44.94 11.69 9.17
CA VAL A 367 44.15 11.66 10.41
C VAL A 367 42.87 12.49 10.25
N GLN A 368 42.95 13.69 9.65
CA GLN A 368 41.79 14.54 9.38
C GLN A 368 40.80 13.88 8.42
N LYS A 369 41.32 13.18 7.39
CA LYS A 369 40.45 12.44 6.45
C LYS A 369 39.73 11.29 7.18
N LEU A 370 40.39 10.61 8.12
CA LEU A 370 39.77 9.57 8.94
C LEU A 370 38.67 10.14 9.87
N GLU A 371 38.91 11.33 10.45
CA GLU A 371 37.92 12.06 11.23
C GLU A 371 36.67 12.38 10.38
N THR A 372 36.86 12.92 9.19
CA THR A 372 35.77 13.24 8.25
C THR A 372 34.94 12.01 7.91
N ILE A 373 35.56 10.84 7.72
CA ILE A 373 34.85 9.56 7.47
C ILE A 373 33.94 9.21 8.67
N ILE A 374 34.45 9.36 9.89
CA ILE A 374 33.68 9.06 11.12
C ILE A 374 32.54 10.04 11.33
N GLU A 375 32.78 11.34 11.11
CA GLU A 375 31.76 12.40 11.30
C GLU A 375 30.67 12.35 10.26
N SER A 376 31.03 12.16 8.99
CA SER A 376 30.09 12.06 7.88
C SER A 376 29.37 10.73 7.80
N GLN A 377 29.83 9.72 8.56
CA GLN A 377 29.36 8.32 8.46
C GLN A 377 29.42 7.77 7.03
N SER A 378 30.32 8.30 6.22
CA SER A 378 30.48 7.93 4.81
C SER A 378 31.89 7.44 4.55
N ILE A 379 32.01 6.20 4.08
CA ILE A 379 33.29 5.61 3.75
C ILE A 379 33.71 6.08 2.36
N ILE A 380 34.90 6.66 2.29
CA ILE A 380 35.57 7.07 1.05
C ILE A 380 36.89 6.31 0.88
N PRO A 381 37.50 6.29 -0.32
CA PRO A 381 38.80 5.66 -0.52
C PRO A 381 39.82 6.18 0.50
N PHE A 382 40.34 5.28 1.33
CA PHE A 382 41.21 5.61 2.44
C PHE A 382 42.39 4.64 2.53
N GLN A 383 43.63 5.16 2.41
CA GLN A 383 44.82 4.33 2.40
C GLN A 383 45.16 3.78 3.79
N VAL A 384 44.99 2.48 3.94
CA VAL A 384 45.24 1.75 5.19
C VAL A 384 46.54 0.91 5.13
N ASP A 385 47.20 0.83 3.97
CA ASP A 385 48.54 0.20 3.86
C ASP A 385 49.60 1.25 4.03
N GLY A 386 50.35 1.16 5.15
CA GLY A 386 51.44 2.07 5.44
C GLY A 386 52.64 1.98 4.46
N ASN A 387 52.75 0.90 3.69
CA ASN A 387 53.80 0.82 2.65
C ASN A 387 53.40 1.59 1.37
N LYS A 388 52.09 1.81 1.14
CA LYS A 388 51.55 2.42 -0.07
C LYS A 388 51.18 3.91 0.10
N CYS A 389 51.45 4.53 1.23
CA CYS A 389 51.33 5.96 1.38
C CYS A 389 52.64 6.67 0.96
N LYS A 390 52.55 7.95 0.63
CA LYS A 390 53.76 8.73 0.18
C LYS A 390 54.95 8.61 1.13
N PHE A 391 54.70 8.66 2.46
CA PHE A 391 55.73 8.49 3.44
C PHE A 391 56.29 7.04 3.45
N GLY A 392 55.43 6.03 3.27
CA GLY A 392 55.81 4.62 3.21
C GLY A 392 56.79 4.31 2.07
N HIS A 393 56.50 4.82 0.86
CA HIS A 393 57.38 4.69 -0.30
C HIS A 393 58.73 5.36 -0.03
N PHE A 394 58.77 6.60 0.48
CA PHE A 394 59.99 7.30 0.90
C PHE A 394 60.72 6.51 1.99
N PHE A 395 60.02 6.10 3.05
CA PHE A 395 60.60 5.42 4.20
C PHE A 395 61.26 4.09 3.83
N ASN A 396 60.62 3.31 2.99
CA ASN A 396 61.10 2.00 2.56
C ASN A 396 62.27 2.08 1.56
N SER A 397 62.42 3.18 0.86
CA SER A 397 63.52 3.39 -0.12
C SER A 397 64.83 3.85 0.51
N ILE A 398 64.78 4.48 1.69
CA ILE A 398 65.98 5.01 2.36
C ILE A 398 66.39 4.12 3.54
N ASN A 399 67.69 3.78 3.61
CA ASN A 399 68.26 3.03 4.73
C ASN A 399 69.42 3.86 5.34
N PRO A 400 69.28 4.49 6.53
CA PRO A 400 70.27 5.29 7.13
C PRO A 400 71.51 4.45 7.49
N ASP A 401 72.75 4.93 7.15
CA ASP A 401 74.01 4.23 7.44
C ASP A 401 74.44 4.33 8.92
N ASN A 402 73.95 5.38 9.63
CA ASN A 402 74.29 5.58 11.04
C ASN A 402 73.43 4.65 11.94
N SER A 403 74.10 3.85 12.77
CA SER A 403 73.50 2.86 13.66
C SER A 403 72.49 3.46 14.66
N ALA A 404 72.79 4.67 15.17
CA ALA A 404 71.87 5.36 16.08
C ALA A 404 70.56 5.85 15.34
N MET A 405 70.73 6.41 14.13
CA MET A 405 69.63 6.86 13.29
C MET A 405 68.83 5.67 12.78
N LYS A 406 69.47 4.55 12.45
CA LYS A 406 68.83 3.31 12.03
C LYS A 406 67.86 2.76 13.09
N LYS A 407 68.21 2.86 14.38
CA LYS A 407 67.31 2.45 15.48
C LYS A 407 66.04 3.31 15.51
N VAL A 408 66.21 4.63 15.51
CA VAL A 408 65.08 5.58 15.51
C VAL A 408 64.22 5.43 14.25
N TRP A 409 64.84 5.24 13.09
CA TRP A 409 64.18 4.98 11.81
C TRP A 409 63.28 3.74 11.89
N ASN A 410 63.79 2.62 12.42
CA ASN A 410 63.01 1.41 12.58
C ASN A 410 61.82 1.58 13.55
N GLU A 411 62.02 2.33 14.65
CA GLU A 411 60.94 2.64 15.61
C GLU A 411 59.82 3.45 14.94
N ILE A 412 60.15 4.44 14.09
CA ILE A 412 59.21 5.20 13.28
C ILE A 412 58.46 4.27 12.32
N GLY A 413 59.15 3.37 11.63
CA GLY A 413 58.55 2.42 10.70
C GLY A 413 57.49 1.52 11.35
N GLU A 414 57.79 1.00 12.53
CA GLU A 414 56.84 0.18 13.29
C GLU A 414 55.61 0.98 13.75
N LYS A 415 55.80 2.19 14.26
CA LYS A 415 54.72 3.08 14.66
C LYS A 415 53.87 3.48 13.47
N HIS A 416 54.47 3.79 12.33
CA HIS A 416 53.78 4.14 11.10
C HIS A 416 52.90 2.98 10.59
N LYS A 417 53.41 1.75 10.54
CA LYS A 417 52.63 0.56 10.17
C LYS A 417 51.49 0.33 11.14
N ASN A 418 51.72 0.51 12.46
CA ASN A 418 50.68 0.35 13.45
C ASN A 418 49.56 1.42 13.29
N LEU A 419 49.95 2.68 12.99
CA LEU A 419 48.99 3.76 12.72
C LEU A 419 48.05 3.40 11.59
N HIS A 420 48.55 2.94 10.45
CA HIS A 420 47.74 2.51 9.31
C HIS A 420 46.89 1.28 9.64
N LYS A 421 47.38 0.31 10.42
CA LYS A 421 46.63 -0.84 10.90
C LYS A 421 45.44 -0.43 11.77
N MET A 422 45.61 0.56 12.65
CA MET A 422 44.52 1.12 13.46
C MET A 422 43.53 1.86 12.59
N GLY A 423 43.97 2.59 11.56
CA GLY A 423 43.09 3.18 10.55
C GLY A 423 42.22 2.13 9.84
N ALA A 424 42.80 0.98 9.49
CA ALA A 424 42.05 -0.15 8.94
C ALA A 424 40.97 -0.67 9.90
N GLN A 425 41.27 -0.71 11.20
CA GLN A 425 40.28 -1.11 12.22
C GLN A 425 39.12 -0.09 12.35
N VAL A 426 39.45 1.22 12.25
CA VAL A 426 38.39 2.26 12.20
C VAL A 426 37.49 2.05 10.99
N ILE A 427 38.05 1.87 9.80
CA ILE A 427 37.28 1.64 8.57
C ILE A 427 36.44 0.36 8.68
N SER A 428 36.96 -0.71 9.28
CA SER A 428 36.19 -1.93 9.54
C SER A 428 35.00 -1.67 10.46
N ALA A 429 35.22 -0.94 11.57
CA ALA A 429 34.13 -0.58 12.49
C ALA A 429 33.07 0.31 11.82
N MET A 430 33.47 1.17 10.88
CA MET A 430 32.53 1.97 10.08
C MET A 430 31.70 1.10 9.13
N PHE A 431 32.26 0.07 8.51
CA PHE A 431 31.52 -0.90 7.70
C PHE A 431 30.52 -1.72 8.53
N ASP A 432 30.89 -2.01 9.80
CA ASP A 432 30.03 -2.72 10.75
C ASP A 432 28.99 -1.79 11.42
N GLU A 433 28.94 -0.51 11.03
CA GLU A 433 28.11 0.56 11.62
C GLU A 433 28.34 0.77 13.14
N ASP A 434 29.47 0.27 13.68
CA ASP A 434 29.86 0.46 15.08
C ASP A 434 30.64 1.77 15.25
N TYR A 435 29.92 2.88 15.15
CA TYR A 435 30.47 4.23 15.26
C TYR A 435 31.11 4.51 16.64
N GLY A 436 30.63 3.83 17.68
CA GLY A 436 31.19 3.93 19.03
C GLY A 436 32.60 3.38 19.08
N LYS A 437 32.84 2.18 18.53
CA LYS A 437 34.14 1.53 18.40
C LYS A 437 35.05 2.32 17.47
N ALA A 438 34.55 2.79 16.32
CA ALA A 438 35.30 3.63 15.40
C ALA A 438 35.88 4.88 16.10
N LYS A 439 35.04 5.62 16.85
CA LYS A 439 35.46 6.80 17.62
C LYS A 439 36.48 6.47 18.73
N SER A 440 36.30 5.30 19.37
CA SER A 440 37.26 4.86 20.40
C SER A 440 38.66 4.61 19.82
N ILE A 441 38.73 3.82 18.72
CA ILE A 441 39.99 3.52 18.04
C ILE A 441 40.63 4.81 17.47
N TYR A 442 39.80 5.72 16.92
CA TYR A 442 40.29 7.01 16.40
C TYR A 442 41.05 7.84 17.43
N LYS A 443 40.62 7.87 18.69
CA LYS A 443 41.32 8.56 19.76
C LYS A 443 42.76 8.01 19.94
N ASP A 444 42.92 6.69 19.85
CA ASP A 444 44.23 6.04 19.94
C ASP A 444 45.06 6.33 18.69
N VAL A 445 44.41 6.40 17.49
CA VAL A 445 45.03 6.83 16.23
C VAL A 445 45.64 8.23 16.37
N VAL A 446 44.85 9.18 16.90
CA VAL A 446 45.30 10.57 17.11
C VAL A 446 46.48 10.63 18.04
N SER A 447 46.47 9.87 19.16
CA SER A 447 47.58 9.80 20.12
C SER A 447 48.84 9.24 19.48
N LEU A 448 48.73 8.12 18.75
CA LEU A 448 49.86 7.49 18.06
C LEU A 448 50.41 8.37 16.94
N SER A 449 49.54 9.06 16.21
CA SER A 449 49.95 10.01 15.16
C SER A 449 50.74 11.18 15.74
N GLN A 450 50.30 11.72 16.89
CA GLN A 450 51.06 12.80 17.56
C GLN A 450 52.44 12.34 18.01
N ASP A 451 52.54 11.14 18.55
CA ASP A 451 53.87 10.57 18.95
C ASP A 451 54.79 10.36 17.73
N LEU A 452 54.24 9.85 16.63
CA LEU A 452 54.97 9.70 15.37
C LEU A 452 55.47 11.05 14.84
N MET A 453 54.60 12.08 14.82
CA MET A 453 54.99 13.43 14.37
C MET A 453 56.07 14.03 15.27
N ASN A 454 56.00 13.87 16.58
CA ASN A 454 57.03 14.35 17.51
C ASN A 454 58.38 13.70 17.22
N GLN A 455 58.42 12.39 16.89
CA GLN A 455 59.66 11.71 16.51
C GLN A 455 60.21 12.23 15.16
N LEU A 456 59.35 12.48 14.18
CA LEU A 456 59.76 13.06 12.91
C LEU A 456 60.33 14.49 13.09
N GLU A 457 59.68 15.32 13.91
CA GLU A 457 60.18 16.64 14.28
C GLU A 457 61.52 16.59 15.03
N HIS A 458 61.70 15.58 15.89
CA HIS A 458 63.00 15.36 16.56
C HIS A 458 64.11 15.03 15.55
N ILE A 459 63.87 14.12 14.60
CA ILE A 459 64.84 13.84 13.52
C ILE A 459 65.12 15.10 12.71
N ARG A 460 64.09 15.85 12.33
CA ARG A 460 64.23 17.14 11.62
C ARG A 460 65.12 18.12 12.36
N SER A 461 65.00 18.22 13.68
CA SER A 461 65.83 19.13 14.50
C SER A 461 67.28 18.71 14.59
N GLN A 462 67.58 17.42 14.38
CA GLN A 462 68.91 16.88 14.38
C GLN A 462 69.71 17.04 13.05
N ILE A 463 68.90 17.38 11.97
CA ILE A 463 69.58 17.74 10.70
C ILE A 463 70.29 19.08 10.92
N PRO A 464 71.63 19.14 10.78
CA PRO A 464 72.36 20.36 11.05
C PRO A 464 71.82 21.50 10.16
N GLN A 465 71.42 22.59 10.76
CA GLN A 465 71.13 23.78 9.95
C GLN A 465 72.43 24.31 9.40
N SER A 466 72.55 24.26 8.07
CA SER A 466 73.64 24.92 7.40
C SER A 466 73.60 26.39 7.81
N SER A 467 74.63 26.82 8.62
CA SER A 467 74.87 28.22 8.87
C SER A 467 74.97 28.91 7.51
N ALA A 468 73.93 29.65 7.11
CA ALA A 468 74.11 30.64 6.06
C ALA A 468 75.11 31.64 6.49
N LYS A 469 76.40 31.53 5.97
CA LYS A 469 77.38 32.57 5.94
C LYS A 469 77.69 32.87 4.51
#